data_93ee5645667da9fc50de68d66569c9a4
#
_entry.id   93ee5645667da9fc50de68d66569c9a4
#
_cell.length_a   1.000
_cell.length_b   1.000
_cell.length_c   1.000
_cell.angle_alpha   90.00
_cell.angle_beta   90.00
_cell.angle_gamma   90.00
#
_symmetry.space_group_name_H-M   'P 1'
#
loop_
_entity.id
_entity.type
_entity.pdbx_description
1 polymer ?
#
loop_
_entity_poly.entity_id
_entity_poly.type
_entity_poly.pdbx_seq_one_letter_code
_entity_poly.pdbx_strand_id
1 'polypeptide(L)'
;HTGIAVDQRPMETFETADLLPFKAGIEAGTPFVLVSHNIVNCMDPELPASLSPAVHKLLREECGFDGIAITDDLAMDAVKAYAKDGAVAVLALQAGNDMVVTTDYRTQIPAVIAAVQEGTLDESVIDDACLRVLRCKDTFLGIPENNP
;
A
#
# COMPACT_ATOMS: atom_id res chain seq x y z
N HIS A 1 11.14 15.25 8.42
CA HIS A 1 11.43 13.87 8.87
C HIS A 1 12.76 13.44 8.27
N THR A 2 13.80 13.31 9.09
CA THR A 2 15.19 13.06 8.65
C THR A 2 15.63 11.60 8.78
N GLY A 3 14.69 10.64 8.89
CA GLY A 3 15.01 9.22 8.98
C GLY A 3 13.78 8.32 9.03
N ILE A 4 13.99 7.03 8.81
CA ILE A 4 12.99 5.98 8.98
C ILE A 4 12.75 5.73 10.47
N ALA A 5 11.48 5.71 10.88
CA ALA A 5 11.10 5.24 12.19
C ALA A 5 11.14 3.71 12.22
N VAL A 6 11.76 3.14 13.26
CA VAL A 6 11.84 1.69 13.46
C VAL A 6 11.08 1.32 14.73
N ASP A 7 10.07 0.49 14.61
CA ASP A 7 9.31 -0.07 15.74
C ASP A 7 9.87 -1.45 16.09
N GLN A 8 10.34 -1.60 17.33
CA GLN A 8 10.96 -2.82 17.82
C GLN A 8 10.04 -3.62 18.76
N ARG A 9 8.79 -3.19 18.92
CA ARG A 9 7.83 -3.88 19.78
C ARG A 9 7.51 -5.28 19.25
N PRO A 10 7.19 -6.24 20.14
CA PRO A 10 6.85 -7.60 19.73
C PRO A 10 5.46 -7.64 19.06
N MET A 11 5.21 -8.67 18.25
CA MET A 11 3.94 -8.87 17.53
C MET A 11 2.73 -8.90 18.47
N GLU A 12 2.88 -9.47 19.67
CA GLU A 12 1.84 -9.51 20.70
C GLU A 12 1.27 -8.11 21.02
N THR A 13 2.12 -7.07 21.03
CA THR A 13 1.66 -5.68 21.26
C THR A 13 0.76 -5.21 20.13
N PHE A 14 1.10 -5.54 18.90
CA PHE A 14 0.27 -5.20 17.74
C PHE A 14 -1.06 -5.96 17.76
N GLU A 15 -1.03 -7.25 18.00
CA GLU A 15 -2.22 -8.10 18.04
C GLU A 15 -3.21 -7.71 19.15
N THR A 16 -2.69 -7.37 20.33
CA THR A 16 -3.51 -7.08 21.51
C THR A 16 -3.92 -5.62 21.66
N ALA A 17 -3.27 -4.70 20.95
CA ALA A 17 -3.55 -3.28 21.06
C ALA A 17 -3.63 -2.56 19.70
N ASP A 18 -2.51 -2.48 18.94
CA ASP A 18 -2.40 -1.56 17.82
C ASP A 18 -3.28 -1.96 16.62
N LEU A 19 -3.47 -3.27 16.35
CA LEU A 19 -4.31 -3.76 15.25
C LEU A 19 -5.82 -3.75 15.59
N LEU A 20 -6.20 -3.64 16.86
CA LEU A 20 -7.61 -3.64 17.24
C LEU A 20 -8.43 -2.52 16.61
N PRO A 21 -7.99 -1.24 16.62
CA PRO A 21 -8.72 -0.17 15.95
C PRO A 21 -8.76 -0.34 14.42
N PHE A 22 -7.71 -0.92 13.81
CA PHE A 22 -7.74 -1.23 12.37
C PHE A 22 -8.77 -2.30 12.05
N LYS A 23 -8.79 -3.41 12.80
CA LYS A 23 -9.79 -4.47 12.63
C LYS A 23 -11.21 -3.94 12.82
N ALA A 24 -11.45 -3.11 13.86
CA ALA A 24 -12.74 -2.48 14.07
C ALA A 24 -13.14 -1.52 12.92
N GLY A 25 -12.19 -0.74 12.39
CA GLY A 25 -12.42 0.12 11.22
C GLY A 25 -12.73 -0.68 9.95
N ILE A 26 -12.02 -1.80 9.74
CA ILE A 26 -12.26 -2.72 8.62
C ILE A 26 -13.64 -3.35 8.73
N GLU A 27 -14.02 -3.85 9.91
CA GLU A 27 -15.35 -4.39 10.19
C GLU A 27 -16.46 -3.35 9.96
N ALA A 28 -16.20 -2.09 10.27
CA ALA A 28 -17.10 -0.98 10.00
C ALA A 28 -17.14 -0.54 8.51
N GLY A 29 -16.35 -1.19 7.64
CA GLY A 29 -16.37 -0.93 6.19
C GLY A 29 -15.50 0.25 5.74
N THR A 30 -14.36 0.53 6.42
CA THR A 30 -13.46 1.59 5.94
C THR A 30 -12.99 1.31 4.52
N PRO A 31 -13.08 2.28 3.59
CA PRO A 31 -12.67 2.07 2.21
C PRO A 31 -11.15 2.14 2.00
N PHE A 32 -10.40 2.77 2.92
CA PHE A 32 -8.97 3.00 2.79
C PHE A 32 -8.21 2.63 4.05
N VAL A 33 -7.02 2.06 3.87
CA VAL A 33 -5.97 1.95 4.90
C VAL A 33 -4.70 2.58 4.36
N LEU A 34 -4.17 3.59 5.05
CA LEU A 34 -2.89 4.19 4.74
C LEU A 34 -1.78 3.38 5.38
N VAL A 35 -0.79 2.99 4.57
CA VAL A 35 0.40 2.24 5.00
C VAL A 35 1.60 3.19 5.01
N SER A 36 2.15 3.42 6.20
CA SER A 36 3.25 4.37 6.43
C SER A 36 4.63 3.80 6.07
N HIS A 37 5.65 4.67 6.12
CA HIS A 37 7.03 4.30 5.77
C HIS A 37 7.89 3.93 6.99
N ASN A 38 7.29 3.44 8.07
CA ASN A 38 8.04 2.93 9.21
C ASN A 38 8.42 1.45 9.02
N ILE A 39 9.54 1.03 9.60
CA ILE A 39 9.91 -0.38 9.72
C ILE A 39 9.29 -0.94 10.99
N VAL A 40 8.61 -2.07 10.89
CA VAL A 40 8.04 -2.80 12.03
C VAL A 40 8.76 -4.13 12.14
N ASN A 41 9.77 -4.22 13.00
CA ASN A 41 10.70 -5.35 13.05
C ASN A 41 10.03 -6.72 13.21
N CYS A 42 8.93 -6.81 13.94
CA CYS A 42 8.23 -8.08 14.12
C CYS A 42 7.41 -8.51 12.89
N MET A 43 7.20 -7.64 11.91
CA MET A 43 6.48 -7.94 10.66
C MET A 43 7.46 -8.06 9.50
N ASP A 44 8.34 -7.06 9.34
CA ASP A 44 9.40 -7.02 8.32
C ASP A 44 10.54 -6.13 8.83
N PRO A 45 11.71 -6.71 9.17
CA PRO A 45 12.85 -5.93 9.65
C PRO A 45 13.64 -5.22 8.55
N GLU A 46 13.42 -5.57 7.28
CA GLU A 46 14.20 -5.09 6.14
C GLU A 46 13.52 -3.97 5.34
N LEU A 47 12.19 -4.04 5.24
CA LEU A 47 11.42 -3.13 4.40
C LEU A 47 10.47 -2.25 5.23
N PRO A 48 10.31 -0.97 4.84
CA PRO A 48 9.24 -0.15 5.41
C PRO A 48 7.87 -0.77 5.10
N ALA A 49 6.91 -0.58 6.00
CA ALA A 49 5.58 -1.20 5.90
C ALA A 49 4.93 -0.99 4.53
N SER A 50 5.05 0.21 3.95
CA SER A 50 4.52 0.54 2.62
C SER A 50 5.18 -0.22 1.46
N LEU A 51 6.36 -0.78 1.66
CA LEU A 51 7.11 -1.56 0.65
C LEU A 51 7.21 -3.05 1.02
N SER A 52 6.58 -3.48 2.12
CA SER A 52 6.66 -4.84 2.65
C SER A 52 5.48 -5.70 2.19
N PRO A 53 5.71 -6.76 1.39
CA PRO A 53 4.69 -7.76 1.09
C PRO A 53 4.14 -8.46 2.34
N ALA A 54 4.98 -8.62 3.38
CA ALA A 54 4.56 -9.27 4.63
C ALA A 54 3.51 -8.44 5.38
N VAL A 55 3.68 -7.11 5.45
CA VAL A 55 2.71 -6.19 6.05
C VAL A 55 1.39 -6.18 5.26
N HIS A 56 1.46 -6.16 3.94
CA HIS A 56 0.25 -6.20 3.10
C HIS A 56 -0.48 -7.54 3.21
N LYS A 57 0.26 -8.65 3.31
CA LYS A 57 -0.31 -9.98 3.57
C LYS A 57 -1.05 -10.01 4.92
N LEU A 58 -0.45 -9.50 5.99
CA LEU A 58 -1.10 -9.37 7.29
C LEU A 58 -2.39 -8.54 7.18
N LEU A 59 -2.34 -7.39 6.49
CA LEU A 59 -3.50 -6.52 6.29
C LEU A 59 -4.63 -7.26 5.54
N ARG A 60 -4.31 -8.01 4.49
CA ARG A 60 -5.29 -8.72 3.66
C ARG A 60 -5.84 -9.97 4.35
N GLU A 61 -4.94 -10.85 4.84
CA GLU A 61 -5.32 -12.18 5.31
C GLU A 61 -5.72 -12.19 6.79
N GLU A 62 -4.99 -11.47 7.65
CA GLU A 62 -5.24 -11.53 9.10
C GLU A 62 -6.19 -10.44 9.60
N CYS A 63 -6.17 -9.27 8.96
CA CYS A 63 -7.11 -8.20 9.26
C CYS A 63 -8.37 -8.25 8.37
N GLY A 64 -8.37 -9.05 7.29
CA GLY A 64 -9.52 -9.20 6.39
C GLY A 64 -9.84 -7.95 5.57
N PHE A 65 -8.84 -7.12 5.25
CA PHE A 65 -9.05 -5.88 4.52
C PHE A 65 -9.16 -6.08 3.02
N ASP A 66 -10.30 -5.72 2.45
CA ASP A 66 -10.61 -5.84 1.01
C ASP A 66 -10.66 -4.49 0.27
N GLY A 67 -10.51 -3.39 1.03
CA GLY A 67 -10.49 -2.04 0.50
C GLY A 67 -9.15 -1.63 -0.11
N ILE A 68 -8.95 -0.34 -0.30
CA ILE A 68 -7.78 0.26 -0.95
C ILE A 68 -6.64 0.46 0.07
N ALA A 69 -5.53 -0.23 -0.13
CA ALA A 69 -4.27 0.06 0.55
C ALA A 69 -3.55 1.20 -0.20
N ILE A 70 -3.22 2.28 0.52
CA ILE A 70 -2.60 3.47 -0.06
C ILE A 70 -1.35 3.85 0.72
N THR A 71 -0.29 4.28 0.02
CA THR A 71 0.95 4.72 0.66
C THR A 71 0.85 6.14 1.22
N ASP A 72 1.75 6.52 2.12
CA ASP A 72 2.15 7.91 2.32
C ASP A 72 3.01 8.39 1.14
N ASP A 73 3.44 9.68 1.11
CA ASP A 73 4.15 10.25 -0.05
C ASP A 73 5.51 9.55 -0.30
N LEU A 74 5.60 8.87 -1.44
CA LEU A 74 6.82 8.19 -1.90
C LEU A 74 7.99 9.14 -2.20
N ALA A 75 7.79 10.44 -2.22
CA ALA A 75 8.86 11.42 -2.33
C ALA A 75 9.61 11.65 -1.00
N MET A 76 9.17 11.03 0.11
CA MET A 76 9.84 11.10 1.40
C MET A 76 11.20 10.37 1.35
N ASP A 77 12.21 10.97 1.99
CA ASP A 77 13.58 10.41 2.01
C ASP A 77 13.63 9.02 2.65
N ALA A 78 12.69 8.70 3.52
CA ALA A 78 12.56 7.40 4.17
C ALA A 78 12.49 6.21 3.18
N VAL A 79 11.91 6.38 2.01
CA VAL A 79 11.71 5.28 1.04
C VAL A 79 12.54 5.41 -0.22
N LYS A 80 13.06 6.58 -0.55
CA LYS A 80 13.89 6.79 -1.74
C LYS A 80 15.11 5.89 -1.81
N ALA A 81 15.70 5.55 -0.66
CA ALA A 81 16.90 4.72 -0.59
C ALA A 81 16.64 3.25 -0.99
N TYR A 82 15.38 2.80 -1.04
CA TYR A 82 15.02 1.42 -1.39
C TYR A 82 14.93 1.18 -2.90
N ALA A 83 14.81 2.23 -3.71
CA ALA A 83 14.76 2.12 -5.16
C ALA A 83 16.02 2.73 -5.79
N LYS A 84 16.88 1.89 -6.38
CA LYS A 84 18.16 2.31 -6.99
C LYS A 84 17.96 3.34 -8.11
N ASP A 85 16.87 3.24 -8.85
CA ASP A 85 16.54 4.08 -10.00
C ASP A 85 15.38 5.05 -9.72
N GLY A 86 15.06 5.29 -8.45
CA GLY A 86 13.97 6.17 -8.05
C GLY A 86 12.56 5.59 -8.26
N ALA A 87 12.44 4.35 -8.73
CA ALA A 87 11.15 3.71 -9.05
C ALA A 87 10.43 3.12 -7.82
N VAL A 88 10.30 3.90 -6.75
CA VAL A 88 9.70 3.43 -5.48
C VAL A 88 8.24 2.98 -5.67
N ALA A 89 7.51 3.61 -6.60
CA ALA A 89 6.13 3.23 -6.88
C ALA A 89 6.00 1.79 -7.40
N VAL A 90 6.98 1.29 -8.16
CA VAL A 90 7.00 -0.11 -8.61
C VAL A 90 7.08 -1.04 -7.40
N LEU A 91 7.99 -0.77 -6.46
CA LEU A 91 8.14 -1.57 -5.24
C LEU A 91 6.87 -1.52 -4.38
N ALA A 92 6.25 -0.34 -4.24
CA ALA A 92 5.02 -0.17 -3.48
C ALA A 92 3.86 -0.98 -4.07
N LEU A 93 3.70 -1.00 -5.40
CA LEU A 93 2.69 -1.79 -6.09
C LEU A 93 2.98 -3.30 -5.96
N GLN A 94 4.23 -3.71 -6.13
CA GLN A 94 4.66 -5.10 -5.92
C GLN A 94 4.41 -5.57 -4.47
N ALA A 95 4.50 -4.67 -3.49
CA ALA A 95 4.22 -4.98 -2.10
C ALA A 95 2.73 -5.22 -1.81
N GLY A 96 1.82 -4.72 -2.66
CA GLY A 96 0.37 -4.91 -2.51
C GLY A 96 -0.43 -3.64 -2.22
N ASN A 97 0.15 -2.44 -2.43
CA ASN A 97 -0.63 -1.22 -2.45
C ASN A 97 -1.47 -1.13 -3.73
N ASP A 98 -2.68 -0.60 -3.61
CA ASP A 98 -3.57 -0.35 -4.75
C ASP A 98 -3.44 1.08 -5.29
N MET A 99 -3.04 2.00 -4.42
CA MET A 99 -2.79 3.39 -4.78
C MET A 99 -1.47 3.86 -4.16
N VAL A 100 -0.80 4.77 -4.86
CA VAL A 100 0.41 5.41 -4.36
C VAL A 100 0.23 6.92 -4.32
N VAL A 101 0.67 7.55 -3.24
CA VAL A 101 0.78 9.01 -3.14
C VAL A 101 2.19 9.39 -3.51
N THR A 102 2.35 10.35 -4.41
CA THR A 102 3.68 10.88 -4.74
C THR A 102 3.62 12.30 -5.29
N THR A 103 4.48 13.16 -4.78
CA THR A 103 4.72 14.49 -5.35
C THR A 103 5.68 14.41 -6.55
N ASP A 104 6.42 13.31 -6.71
CA ASP A 104 7.31 13.04 -7.86
C ASP A 104 6.65 12.15 -8.93
N TYR A 105 5.41 12.46 -9.30
CA TYR A 105 4.65 11.68 -10.29
C TYR A 105 5.31 11.61 -11.66
N ARG A 106 6.15 12.62 -12.01
CA ARG A 106 6.82 12.67 -13.31
C ARG A 106 7.89 11.59 -13.50
N THR A 107 8.49 11.13 -12.41
CA THR A 107 9.41 9.99 -12.39
C THR A 107 8.66 8.68 -12.19
N GLN A 108 7.71 8.65 -11.24
CA GLN A 108 7.07 7.42 -10.80
C GLN A 108 6.13 6.83 -11.85
N ILE A 109 5.32 7.64 -12.54
CA ILE A 109 4.38 7.13 -13.55
C ILE A 109 5.11 6.45 -14.72
N PRO A 110 6.11 7.09 -15.38
CA PRO A 110 6.87 6.43 -16.44
C PRO A 110 7.58 5.16 -15.97
N ALA A 111 8.09 5.13 -14.73
CA ALA A 111 8.77 3.95 -14.18
C ALA A 111 7.81 2.76 -14.03
N VAL A 112 6.58 2.97 -13.56
CA VAL A 112 5.55 1.92 -13.48
C VAL A 112 5.18 1.42 -14.87
N ILE A 113 4.98 2.32 -15.83
CA ILE A 113 4.67 1.93 -17.23
C ILE A 113 5.80 1.09 -17.82
N ALA A 114 7.06 1.50 -17.64
CA ALA A 114 8.21 0.76 -18.12
C ALA A 114 8.31 -0.63 -17.45
N ALA A 115 8.09 -0.71 -16.15
CA ALA A 115 8.13 -1.98 -15.41
C ALA A 115 7.09 -2.99 -15.91
N VAL A 116 5.87 -2.54 -16.26
CA VAL A 116 4.86 -3.40 -16.88
C VAL A 116 5.30 -3.83 -18.28
N GLN A 117 5.80 -2.90 -19.11
CA GLN A 117 6.24 -3.20 -20.48
C GLN A 117 7.43 -4.17 -20.53
N GLU A 118 8.32 -4.10 -19.54
CA GLU A 118 9.48 -4.98 -19.38
C GLU A 118 9.14 -6.31 -18.68
N GLY A 119 7.92 -6.45 -18.15
CA GLY A 119 7.48 -7.65 -17.43
C GLY A 119 8.08 -7.80 -16.03
N THR A 120 8.66 -6.73 -15.47
CA THR A 120 9.17 -6.71 -14.09
C THR A 120 8.08 -6.41 -13.06
N LEU A 121 6.97 -5.81 -13.48
CA LEU A 121 5.72 -5.68 -12.75
C LEU A 121 4.63 -6.37 -13.56
N ASP A 122 3.97 -7.37 -12.97
CA ASP A 122 2.87 -8.07 -13.63
C ASP A 122 1.68 -7.12 -13.83
N GLU A 123 1.13 -7.09 -15.04
CA GLU A 123 -0.03 -6.24 -15.40
C GLU A 123 -1.25 -6.55 -14.51
N SER A 124 -1.40 -7.81 -14.08
CA SER A 124 -2.49 -8.21 -13.18
C SER A 124 -2.48 -7.47 -11.84
N VAL A 125 -1.32 -7.04 -11.35
CA VAL A 125 -1.22 -6.21 -10.13
C VAL A 125 -1.92 -4.86 -10.34
N ILE A 126 -1.74 -4.26 -11.53
CA ILE A 126 -2.39 -2.99 -11.89
C ILE A 126 -3.89 -3.19 -12.08
N ASP A 127 -4.29 -4.24 -12.76
CA ASP A 127 -5.70 -4.57 -13.01
C ASP A 127 -6.46 -4.80 -11.70
N ASP A 128 -5.91 -5.60 -10.79
CA ASP A 128 -6.49 -5.85 -9.47
C ASP A 128 -6.63 -4.57 -8.64
N ALA A 129 -5.60 -3.72 -8.64
CA ALA A 129 -5.62 -2.43 -7.97
C ALA A 129 -6.69 -1.51 -8.57
N CYS A 130 -6.77 -1.40 -9.90
CA CYS A 130 -7.80 -0.64 -10.59
C CYS A 130 -9.20 -1.14 -10.27
N LEU A 131 -9.41 -2.45 -10.27
CA LEU A 131 -10.70 -3.06 -9.93
C LEU A 131 -11.13 -2.73 -8.49
N ARG A 132 -10.23 -2.76 -7.51
CA ARG A 132 -10.54 -2.33 -6.14
C ARG A 132 -10.94 -0.87 -6.07
N VAL A 133 -10.21 0.00 -6.78
CA VAL A 133 -10.54 1.44 -6.84
C VAL A 133 -11.91 1.66 -7.48
N LEU A 134 -12.24 0.97 -8.57
CA LEU A 134 -13.53 1.07 -9.24
C LEU A 134 -14.67 0.57 -8.36
N ARG A 135 -14.53 -0.58 -7.70
CA ARG A 135 -15.51 -1.11 -6.75
C ARG A 135 -15.75 -0.17 -5.58
N CYS A 136 -14.68 0.43 -5.05
CA CYS A 136 -14.80 1.42 -3.98
C CYS A 136 -15.58 2.65 -4.45
N LYS A 137 -15.29 3.17 -5.64
CA LYS A 137 -16.03 4.31 -6.22
C LYS A 137 -17.50 3.98 -6.44
N ASP A 138 -17.79 2.81 -6.96
CA ASP A 138 -19.18 2.36 -7.17
C ASP A 138 -19.96 2.31 -5.85
N THR A 139 -19.36 1.70 -4.82
CA THR A 139 -19.98 1.56 -3.50
C THR A 139 -20.24 2.90 -2.82
N PHE A 140 -19.30 3.85 -2.88
CA PHE A 140 -19.37 5.08 -2.10
C PHE A 140 -19.86 6.30 -2.87
N LEU A 141 -19.78 6.31 -4.19
CA LEU A 141 -20.19 7.43 -5.03
C LEU A 141 -21.55 7.19 -5.71
N GLY A 142 -22.06 5.95 -5.66
CA GLY A 142 -23.31 5.57 -6.28
C GLY A 142 -23.29 5.94 -7.77
N ILE A 143 -22.31 5.43 -8.53
CA ILE A 143 -22.30 5.66 -9.98
C ILE A 143 -23.59 5.10 -10.53
N PRO A 144 -24.51 5.94 -11.06
CA PRO A 144 -25.75 5.42 -11.62
C PRO A 144 -25.39 4.44 -12.72
N GLU A 145 -25.91 3.21 -12.64
CA GLU A 145 -25.84 2.30 -13.79
C GLU A 145 -26.43 3.07 -14.96
N ASN A 146 -25.58 3.52 -15.89
CA ASN A 146 -26.04 4.00 -17.18
C ASN A 146 -26.64 2.80 -17.90
N ASN A 147 -27.92 2.59 -17.63
CA ASN A 147 -28.72 1.64 -18.40
C ASN A 147 -28.85 2.24 -19.82
N PRO A 148 -28.36 1.57 -20.87
CA PRO A 148 -28.40 2.07 -22.24
C PRO A 148 -29.83 2.24 -22.76
#